data_62115b010e640959b5f1a12a4c9a09ba
#
_entry.id   62115b010e640959b5f1a12a4c9a09ba
#
_cell.length_a   1.000
_cell.length_b   1.000
_cell.length_c   1.000
_cell.angle_alpha   90.00
_cell.angle_beta   90.00
_cell.angle_gamma   90.00
#
_symmetry.space_group_name_H-M   'P 1'
#
loop_
_entity.id
_entity.type
_entity.pdbx_description
1 polymer ?
#
loop_
_entity_poly.entity_id
_entity_poly.type
_entity_poly.pdbx_seq_one_letter_code
_entity_poly.pdbx_strand_id
1 'polypeptide(L)'
;MSGARVVWMVAKREIKTRMLTKANIISMVVMVVVIAAGAIVGNYFLNRDSAPDISLIAVAQETDALQSSLEATAEARGVELEIMTMTADDATAALDGTNEDAKPLDAFLDGDPAAPRMLVGAGPDAVVQEIVNQAVQSYVTVEQINDLGGDPAAFAHAQADAVPQVKTVGEAQDETFDDAAFGVAIAMISILFGALIGSGSMIAMGVVEEKTSRVVEILLATIRPSQLLAGKVLGIGVYGLFQVLVLGGSLALAAKSLGMGGLDLSVNIGSALASLIVWFLMGYTIFALLFGGFAALVSRQEDIGSVTTPLLFLLFIPFYTTMFLVPNDPDSTLVRVLSQIPIFAPFMMPVRDAFGALEPWEMPLALAIAAATIPGLVWLAARVYQRGVLHTGGRMKLSEALRSR
;
A
#
# COMPACT_ATOMS: atom_id res chain seq x y z
N MET A 1 39.13 21.32 17.49
CA MET A 1 38.29 21.20 16.28
C MET A 1 36.87 21.63 16.64
N SER A 2 36.13 22.32 15.76
CA SER A 2 34.73 22.65 16.03
C SER A 2 33.89 21.35 16.10
N GLY A 3 32.92 21.32 17.03
CA GLY A 3 32.08 20.14 17.23
C GLY A 3 31.34 19.68 15.95
N ALA A 4 30.92 20.63 15.12
CA ALA A 4 30.28 20.34 13.82
C ALA A 4 31.23 19.60 12.85
N ARG A 5 32.52 19.93 12.84
CA ARG A 5 33.52 19.25 11.98
C ARG A 5 33.73 17.78 12.40
N VAL A 6 33.68 17.51 13.72
CA VAL A 6 33.78 16.16 14.27
C VAL A 6 32.56 15.34 13.86
N VAL A 7 31.34 15.87 14.05
CA VAL A 7 30.08 15.25 13.66
C VAL A 7 30.10 14.90 12.17
N TRP A 8 30.53 15.83 11.31
CA TRP A 8 30.61 15.59 9.87
C TRP A 8 31.62 14.50 9.48
N MET A 9 32.79 14.43 10.16
CA MET A 9 33.77 13.37 9.88
C MET A 9 33.22 12.00 10.23
N VAL A 10 32.52 11.87 11.36
CA VAL A 10 31.86 10.62 11.76
C VAL A 10 30.76 10.27 10.75
N ALA A 11 29.91 11.22 10.37
CA ALA A 11 28.85 11.02 9.39
C ALA A 11 29.40 10.57 8.03
N LYS A 12 30.47 11.21 7.54
CA LYS A 12 31.13 10.82 6.27
C LYS A 12 31.66 9.39 6.31
N ARG A 13 32.21 8.96 7.45
CA ARG A 13 32.67 7.57 7.65
C ARG A 13 31.47 6.61 7.55
N GLU A 14 30.39 6.89 8.27
CA GLU A 14 29.19 6.03 8.25
C GLU A 14 28.58 5.94 6.84
N ILE A 15 28.45 7.07 6.13
CA ILE A 15 27.96 7.08 4.75
C ILE A 15 28.81 6.16 3.88
N LYS A 16 30.14 6.32 3.91
CA LYS A 16 31.05 5.54 3.07
C LYS A 16 30.99 4.04 3.39
N THR A 17 30.93 3.70 4.68
CA THR A 17 30.91 2.30 5.14
C THR A 17 29.58 1.62 4.92
N ARG A 18 28.45 2.35 4.88
CA ARG A 18 27.12 1.76 4.69
C ARG A 18 26.66 1.75 3.24
N MET A 19 26.85 2.86 2.50
CA MET A 19 26.40 2.94 1.10
C MET A 19 27.17 2.02 0.15
N LEU A 20 28.46 1.77 0.43
CA LEU A 20 29.34 1.04 -0.49
C LEU A 20 29.52 -0.44 -0.14
N THR A 21 28.79 -0.98 0.83
CA THR A 21 28.82 -2.41 1.12
C THR A 21 28.10 -3.20 0.03
N LYS A 22 28.71 -4.29 -0.45
CA LYS A 22 28.08 -5.18 -1.44
C LYS A 22 26.70 -5.67 -0.97
N ALA A 23 26.56 -6.00 0.32
CA ALA A 23 25.31 -6.47 0.88
C ALA A 23 24.17 -5.41 0.76
N ASN A 24 24.44 -4.14 1.07
CA ASN A 24 23.44 -3.08 0.98
C ASN A 24 23.09 -2.74 -0.48
N ILE A 25 24.07 -2.76 -1.39
CA ILE A 25 23.82 -2.55 -2.83
C ILE A 25 22.95 -3.69 -3.37
N ILE A 26 23.29 -4.95 -3.07
CA ILE A 26 22.52 -6.11 -3.51
C ILE A 26 21.10 -6.07 -2.93
N SER A 27 20.94 -5.78 -1.63
CA SER A 27 19.64 -5.64 -0.99
C SER A 27 18.78 -4.57 -1.67
N MET A 28 19.36 -3.43 -2.00
CA MET A 28 18.64 -2.34 -2.67
C MET A 28 18.24 -2.71 -4.10
N VAL A 29 19.13 -3.36 -4.86
CA VAL A 29 18.81 -3.86 -6.21
C VAL A 29 17.69 -4.90 -6.15
N VAL A 30 17.75 -5.84 -5.19
CA VAL A 30 16.68 -6.83 -4.98
C VAL A 30 15.35 -6.15 -4.66
N MET A 31 15.34 -5.14 -3.79
CA MET A 31 14.11 -4.40 -3.47
C MET A 31 13.52 -3.68 -4.69
N VAL A 32 14.35 -3.05 -5.50
CA VAL A 32 13.90 -2.40 -6.77
C VAL A 32 13.32 -3.44 -7.73
N VAL A 33 13.97 -4.61 -7.85
CA VAL A 33 13.46 -5.71 -8.69
C VAL A 33 12.13 -6.24 -8.15
N VAL A 34 11.98 -6.37 -6.83
CA VAL A 34 10.72 -6.80 -6.20
C VAL A 34 9.60 -5.79 -6.47
N ILE A 35 9.87 -4.48 -6.38
CA ILE A 35 8.89 -3.43 -6.72
C ILE A 35 8.50 -3.54 -8.19
N ALA A 36 9.46 -3.66 -9.09
CA ALA A 36 9.20 -3.77 -10.53
C ALA A 36 8.41 -5.05 -10.87
N ALA A 37 8.79 -6.19 -10.30
CA ALA A 37 8.08 -7.45 -10.48
C ALA A 37 6.66 -7.39 -9.91
N GLY A 38 6.48 -6.82 -8.71
CA GLY A 38 5.18 -6.62 -8.09
C GLY A 38 4.27 -5.73 -8.93
N ALA A 39 4.83 -4.69 -9.53
CA ALA A 39 4.13 -3.83 -10.46
C ALA A 39 3.68 -4.60 -11.73
N ILE A 40 4.58 -5.35 -12.37
CA ILE A 40 4.25 -6.15 -13.57
C ILE A 40 3.17 -7.18 -13.26
N VAL A 41 3.30 -7.89 -12.13
CA VAL A 41 2.32 -8.88 -11.69
C VAL A 41 0.97 -8.21 -11.37
N GLY A 42 0.99 -7.08 -10.65
CA GLY A 42 -0.21 -6.30 -10.36
C GLY A 42 -0.92 -5.85 -11.64
N ASN A 43 -0.16 -5.31 -12.61
CA ASN A 43 -0.70 -4.92 -13.91
C ASN A 43 -1.31 -6.12 -14.68
N TYR A 44 -0.63 -7.26 -14.64
CA TYR A 44 -1.14 -8.46 -15.31
C TYR A 44 -2.48 -8.90 -14.73
N PHE A 45 -2.64 -8.87 -13.40
CA PHE A 45 -3.90 -9.22 -12.75
C PHE A 45 -4.98 -8.14 -12.95
N LEU A 46 -4.63 -6.86 -12.85
CA LEU A 46 -5.58 -5.75 -13.05
C LEU A 46 -6.08 -5.63 -14.49
N ASN A 47 -5.23 -5.97 -15.47
CA ASN A 47 -5.60 -5.90 -16.89
C ASN A 47 -6.09 -7.24 -17.45
N ARG A 48 -6.02 -8.32 -16.67
CA ARG A 48 -6.50 -9.62 -17.11
C ARG A 48 -8.03 -9.64 -17.24
N ASP A 49 -8.72 -8.88 -16.40
CA ASP A 49 -10.17 -8.73 -16.45
C ASP A 49 -10.62 -7.59 -17.40
N SER A 50 -9.66 -6.88 -18.04
CA SER A 50 -9.91 -5.74 -18.94
C SER A 50 -9.64 -6.06 -20.42
N ALA A 51 -9.19 -7.25 -20.76
CA ALA A 51 -9.33 -7.71 -22.15
C ALA A 51 -10.84 -7.90 -22.38
N PRO A 52 -11.43 -7.39 -23.47
CA PRO A 52 -12.79 -7.77 -23.81
C PRO A 52 -12.75 -9.29 -24.07
N ASP A 53 -13.09 -10.08 -23.07
CA ASP A 53 -13.40 -11.48 -23.28
C ASP A 53 -14.64 -11.47 -24.18
N ILE A 54 -14.42 -11.80 -25.46
CA ILE A 54 -15.53 -12.06 -26.35
C ILE A 54 -16.17 -13.32 -25.80
N SER A 55 -17.24 -13.14 -25.04
CA SER A 55 -17.99 -14.28 -24.50
C SER A 55 -18.75 -14.93 -25.65
N LEU A 56 -18.50 -16.21 -25.88
CA LEU A 56 -19.17 -16.99 -26.91
C LEU A 56 -20.29 -17.80 -26.27
N ILE A 57 -21.55 -17.41 -26.54
CA ILE A 57 -22.73 -18.14 -26.10
C ILE A 57 -23.40 -18.81 -27.30
N ALA A 58 -23.68 -20.08 -27.16
CA ALA A 58 -24.50 -20.77 -28.13
C ALA A 58 -25.94 -20.93 -27.65
N VAL A 59 -26.88 -20.81 -28.55
CA VAL A 59 -28.30 -21.00 -28.31
C VAL A 59 -28.83 -22.14 -29.19
N ALA A 60 -29.75 -22.95 -28.66
CA ALA A 60 -30.49 -23.92 -29.46
C ALA A 60 -31.51 -23.19 -30.33
N GLN A 61 -32.01 -23.85 -31.37
CA GLN A 61 -33.05 -23.28 -32.23
C GLN A 61 -34.31 -22.90 -31.45
N GLU A 62 -34.62 -23.60 -30.37
CA GLU A 62 -35.76 -23.35 -29.48
C GLU A 62 -35.57 -22.09 -28.61
N THR A 63 -34.33 -21.74 -28.28
CA THR A 63 -33.97 -20.58 -27.44
C THR A 63 -33.49 -19.38 -28.27
N ASP A 64 -33.61 -19.42 -29.60
CA ASP A 64 -33.21 -18.36 -30.53
C ASP A 64 -33.92 -17.01 -30.23
N ALA A 65 -35.12 -17.06 -29.66
CA ALA A 65 -35.85 -15.89 -29.22
C ALA A 65 -35.13 -15.06 -28.12
N LEU A 66 -34.15 -15.65 -27.40
CA LEU A 66 -33.34 -14.95 -26.41
C LEU A 66 -32.22 -14.10 -26.99
N GLN A 67 -31.85 -14.29 -28.26
CA GLN A 67 -30.70 -13.66 -28.90
C GLN A 67 -30.73 -12.13 -28.74
N SER A 68 -31.87 -11.49 -29.07
CA SER A 68 -32.00 -10.04 -28.95
C SER A 68 -31.88 -9.51 -27.51
N SER A 69 -32.35 -10.28 -26.54
CA SER A 69 -32.26 -9.93 -25.12
C SER A 69 -30.84 -10.13 -24.55
N LEU A 70 -30.12 -11.15 -25.04
CA LEU A 70 -28.71 -11.39 -24.72
C LEU A 70 -27.81 -10.28 -25.29
N GLU A 71 -27.99 -9.93 -26.55
CA GLU A 71 -27.25 -8.85 -27.23
C GLU A 71 -27.46 -7.49 -26.48
N ALA A 72 -28.73 -7.14 -26.23
CA ALA A 72 -29.06 -5.90 -25.56
C ALA A 72 -28.49 -5.85 -24.11
N THR A 73 -28.49 -6.97 -23.41
CA THR A 73 -27.96 -7.07 -22.05
C THR A 73 -26.44 -6.95 -22.04
N ALA A 74 -25.76 -7.61 -22.98
CA ALA A 74 -24.32 -7.56 -23.13
C ALA A 74 -23.85 -6.14 -23.51
N GLU A 75 -24.53 -5.49 -24.47
CA GLU A 75 -24.25 -4.10 -24.88
C GLU A 75 -24.43 -3.12 -23.71
N ALA A 76 -25.50 -3.27 -22.92
CA ALA A 76 -25.74 -2.44 -21.75
C ALA A 76 -24.64 -2.56 -20.67
N ARG A 77 -23.91 -3.68 -20.64
CA ARG A 77 -22.80 -3.94 -19.74
C ARG A 77 -21.43 -3.67 -20.34
N GLY A 78 -21.36 -3.32 -21.63
CA GLY A 78 -20.10 -3.12 -22.36
C GLY A 78 -19.29 -4.40 -22.58
N VAL A 79 -19.95 -5.57 -22.59
CA VAL A 79 -19.36 -6.89 -22.86
C VAL A 79 -19.57 -7.22 -24.34
N GLU A 80 -18.51 -7.61 -25.03
CA GLU A 80 -18.59 -8.07 -26.42
C GLU A 80 -19.06 -9.53 -26.42
N LEU A 81 -20.28 -9.81 -26.98
CA LEU A 81 -20.91 -11.11 -26.96
C LEU A 81 -21.05 -11.63 -28.41
N GLU A 82 -20.48 -12.78 -28.69
CA GLU A 82 -20.72 -13.53 -29.96
C GLU A 82 -21.76 -14.63 -29.69
N ILE A 83 -22.89 -14.60 -30.44
CA ILE A 83 -23.95 -15.58 -30.25
C ILE A 83 -23.98 -16.47 -31.47
N MET A 84 -24.03 -17.79 -31.25
CA MET A 84 -24.10 -18.80 -32.31
C MET A 84 -25.30 -19.74 -32.09
N THR A 85 -25.98 -20.13 -33.16
CA THR A 85 -27.01 -21.18 -33.07
C THR A 85 -26.37 -22.53 -33.41
N MET A 86 -26.50 -23.52 -32.53
CA MET A 86 -25.97 -24.86 -32.76
C MET A 86 -26.83 -25.93 -32.11
N THR A 87 -26.54 -27.21 -32.46
CA THR A 87 -27.23 -28.36 -31.87
C THR A 87 -26.66 -28.69 -30.49
N ALA A 88 -27.43 -29.35 -29.64
CA ALA A 88 -26.99 -29.75 -28.30
C ALA A 88 -25.77 -30.70 -28.32
N ASP A 89 -25.65 -31.55 -29.35
CA ASP A 89 -24.52 -32.46 -29.49
C ASP A 89 -23.24 -31.70 -29.83
N ASP A 90 -23.32 -30.74 -30.77
CA ASP A 90 -22.17 -29.90 -31.16
C ASP A 90 -21.74 -28.99 -30.00
N ALA A 91 -22.70 -28.42 -29.27
CA ALA A 91 -22.43 -27.58 -28.11
C ALA A 91 -21.76 -28.36 -26.97
N THR A 92 -22.20 -29.57 -26.71
CA THR A 92 -21.59 -30.44 -25.71
C THR A 92 -20.15 -30.81 -26.09
N ALA A 93 -19.90 -31.13 -27.35
CA ALA A 93 -18.56 -31.42 -27.85
C ALA A 93 -17.61 -30.19 -27.76
N ALA A 94 -18.15 -28.97 -27.96
CA ALA A 94 -17.40 -27.73 -27.81
C ALA A 94 -17.10 -27.40 -26.36
N LEU A 95 -18.06 -27.60 -25.43
CA LEU A 95 -17.90 -27.38 -23.98
C LEU A 95 -16.94 -28.38 -23.31
N ASP A 96 -16.93 -29.64 -23.78
CA ASP A 96 -16.03 -30.68 -23.25
C ASP A 96 -14.61 -30.63 -23.86
N GLY A 97 -14.35 -29.71 -24.78
CA GLY A 97 -13.05 -29.59 -25.47
C GLY A 97 -12.65 -30.79 -26.30
N THR A 98 -13.58 -31.65 -26.67
CA THR A 98 -13.32 -32.83 -27.52
C THR A 98 -13.15 -32.48 -28.99
N ASN A 99 -13.53 -31.27 -29.39
CA ASN A 99 -13.37 -30.74 -30.72
C ASN A 99 -12.27 -29.66 -30.73
N GLU A 100 -11.04 -30.05 -31.14
CA GLU A 100 -9.86 -29.13 -31.14
C GLU A 100 -10.02 -27.97 -32.15
N ASP A 101 -10.92 -28.07 -33.12
CA ASP A 101 -11.17 -27.02 -34.12
C ASP A 101 -12.31 -26.06 -33.76
N ALA A 102 -13.03 -26.32 -32.66
CA ALA A 102 -14.13 -25.46 -32.23
C ALA A 102 -13.60 -24.29 -31.40
N LYS A 103 -14.17 -23.08 -31.58
CA LYS A 103 -13.96 -21.97 -30.69
C LYS A 103 -14.42 -22.36 -29.25
N PRO A 104 -13.69 -21.98 -28.22
CA PRO A 104 -14.10 -22.26 -26.83
C PRO A 104 -15.45 -21.60 -26.55
N LEU A 105 -16.42 -22.40 -26.11
CA LEU A 105 -17.78 -21.98 -25.79
C LEU A 105 -17.89 -21.76 -24.30
N ASP A 106 -18.45 -20.62 -23.87
CA ASP A 106 -18.63 -20.27 -22.44
C ASP A 106 -19.93 -20.88 -21.91
N ALA A 107 -21.01 -20.86 -22.69
CA ALA A 107 -22.29 -21.41 -22.29
C ALA A 107 -23.14 -21.81 -23.50
N PHE A 108 -24.01 -22.81 -23.31
CA PHE A 108 -25.04 -23.19 -24.22
C PHE A 108 -26.42 -23.14 -23.58
N LEU A 109 -27.41 -22.57 -24.26
CA LEU A 109 -28.78 -22.43 -23.77
C LEU A 109 -29.72 -23.30 -24.61
N ASP A 110 -30.46 -24.19 -23.91
CA ASP A 110 -31.49 -25.03 -24.57
C ASP A 110 -32.81 -25.00 -23.77
N GLY A 111 -33.87 -25.53 -24.38
CA GLY A 111 -35.19 -25.66 -23.76
C GLY A 111 -36.10 -24.47 -23.97
N ASP A 112 -36.94 -24.16 -22.97
CA ASP A 112 -37.90 -23.06 -23.04
C ASP A 112 -37.20 -21.70 -22.88
N PRO A 113 -37.39 -20.73 -23.80
CA PRO A 113 -36.82 -19.41 -23.68
C PRO A 113 -37.13 -18.68 -22.36
N ALA A 114 -38.29 -18.95 -21.75
CA ALA A 114 -38.69 -18.39 -20.46
C ALA A 114 -38.03 -19.09 -19.26
N ALA A 115 -37.50 -20.30 -19.44
CA ALA A 115 -36.82 -21.09 -18.42
C ALA A 115 -35.71 -21.97 -19.06
N PRO A 116 -34.70 -21.40 -19.72
CA PRO A 116 -33.70 -22.17 -20.44
C PRO A 116 -32.79 -22.93 -19.46
N ARG A 117 -32.25 -24.05 -19.92
CA ARG A 117 -31.16 -24.75 -19.26
C ARG A 117 -29.85 -24.20 -19.79
N MET A 118 -28.95 -23.86 -18.88
CA MET A 118 -27.61 -23.41 -19.22
C MET A 118 -26.61 -24.54 -18.98
N LEU A 119 -25.93 -24.99 -20.07
CA LEU A 119 -24.84 -25.94 -19.99
C LEU A 119 -23.51 -25.17 -20.07
N VAL A 120 -22.55 -25.57 -19.21
CA VAL A 120 -21.20 -24.98 -19.12
C VAL A 120 -20.16 -26.09 -18.97
N GLY A 121 -18.94 -25.89 -19.43
CA GLY A 121 -17.88 -26.90 -19.37
C GLY A 121 -17.28 -27.08 -17.97
N ALA A 122 -16.57 -26.09 -17.46
CA ALA A 122 -15.81 -26.17 -16.19
C ALA A 122 -16.44 -25.40 -15.00
N GLY A 123 -17.56 -24.77 -15.21
CA GLY A 123 -18.26 -23.91 -14.27
C GLY A 123 -18.68 -22.60 -14.93
N PRO A 124 -19.79 -21.99 -14.48
CA PRO A 124 -20.28 -20.78 -15.12
C PRO A 124 -19.33 -19.61 -14.82
N ASP A 125 -18.97 -18.85 -15.86
CA ASP A 125 -18.43 -17.52 -15.69
C ASP A 125 -19.49 -16.62 -15.04
N ALA A 126 -19.11 -15.88 -14.01
CA ALA A 126 -20.06 -15.06 -13.23
C ALA A 126 -20.70 -13.96 -14.10
N VAL A 127 -19.96 -13.40 -15.05
CA VAL A 127 -20.43 -12.36 -15.98
C VAL A 127 -21.41 -12.95 -16.98
N VAL A 128 -21.07 -14.09 -17.58
CA VAL A 128 -21.94 -14.82 -18.52
C VAL A 128 -23.24 -15.24 -17.85
N GLN A 129 -23.15 -15.80 -16.63
CA GLN A 129 -24.32 -16.20 -15.87
C GLN A 129 -25.26 -15.01 -15.57
N GLU A 130 -24.69 -13.87 -15.22
CA GLU A 130 -25.47 -12.68 -14.93
C GLU A 130 -26.13 -12.08 -16.19
N ILE A 131 -25.42 -12.09 -17.33
CA ILE A 131 -25.97 -11.68 -18.64
C ILE A 131 -27.14 -12.58 -19.00
N VAL A 132 -26.99 -13.91 -18.90
CA VAL A 132 -28.04 -14.86 -19.23
C VAL A 132 -29.26 -14.67 -18.30
N ASN A 133 -29.03 -14.55 -16.99
CA ASN A 133 -30.11 -14.34 -16.02
C ASN A 133 -30.91 -13.06 -16.32
N GLN A 134 -30.22 -11.96 -16.61
CA GLN A 134 -30.87 -10.68 -16.89
C GLN A 134 -31.59 -10.70 -18.26
N ALA A 135 -31.01 -11.35 -19.27
CA ALA A 135 -31.60 -11.51 -20.59
C ALA A 135 -32.91 -12.33 -20.52
N VAL A 136 -32.90 -13.44 -19.78
CA VAL A 136 -34.10 -14.28 -19.58
C VAL A 136 -35.18 -13.49 -18.82
N GLN A 137 -34.82 -12.77 -17.77
CA GLN A 137 -35.78 -11.91 -17.03
C GLN A 137 -36.38 -10.83 -17.94
N SER A 138 -35.55 -10.20 -18.77
CA SER A 138 -36.01 -9.20 -19.75
C SER A 138 -36.97 -9.82 -20.75
N TYR A 139 -36.65 -10.98 -21.31
CA TYR A 139 -37.49 -11.72 -22.23
C TYR A 139 -38.85 -12.05 -21.62
N VAL A 140 -38.87 -12.67 -20.44
CA VAL A 140 -40.12 -13.01 -19.74
C VAL A 140 -40.97 -11.78 -19.44
N THR A 141 -40.34 -10.67 -19.05
CA THR A 141 -41.03 -9.41 -18.78
C THR A 141 -41.70 -8.89 -20.05
N VAL A 142 -40.97 -8.85 -21.18
CA VAL A 142 -41.51 -8.40 -22.47
C VAL A 142 -42.67 -9.31 -22.94
N GLU A 143 -42.55 -10.63 -22.79
CA GLU A 143 -43.59 -11.58 -23.15
C GLU A 143 -44.85 -11.36 -22.29
N GLN A 144 -44.71 -11.23 -20.98
CA GLN A 144 -45.83 -10.96 -20.09
C GLN A 144 -46.55 -9.64 -20.37
N ILE A 145 -45.78 -8.56 -20.73
CA ILE A 145 -46.38 -7.29 -21.11
C ILE A 145 -47.20 -7.43 -22.40
N ASN A 146 -46.69 -8.16 -23.37
CA ASN A 146 -47.39 -8.43 -24.63
C ASN A 146 -48.66 -9.26 -24.40
N ASP A 147 -48.62 -10.29 -23.59
CA ASP A 147 -49.78 -11.14 -23.24
C ASP A 147 -50.88 -10.35 -22.54
N LEU A 148 -50.49 -9.34 -21.74
CA LEU A 148 -51.40 -8.42 -21.07
C LEU A 148 -51.95 -7.31 -21.98
N GLY A 149 -51.50 -7.28 -23.27
CA GLY A 149 -51.85 -6.24 -24.24
C GLY A 149 -51.21 -4.88 -24.02
N GLY A 150 -50.10 -4.85 -23.26
CA GLY A 150 -49.29 -3.68 -23.02
C GLY A 150 -48.27 -3.40 -24.12
N ASP A 151 -47.59 -2.27 -24.05
CA ASP A 151 -46.46 -1.89 -24.89
C ASP A 151 -45.15 -2.00 -24.10
N PRO A 152 -44.26 -2.97 -24.41
CA PRO A 152 -42.97 -3.13 -23.71
C PRO A 152 -42.07 -1.89 -23.78
N ALA A 153 -42.10 -1.13 -24.90
CA ALA A 153 -41.28 0.07 -25.05
C ALA A 153 -41.79 1.19 -24.14
N ALA A 154 -43.13 1.39 -24.07
CA ALA A 154 -43.70 2.34 -23.16
C ALA A 154 -43.42 1.98 -21.69
N PHE A 155 -43.44 0.70 -21.34
CA PHE A 155 -43.10 0.23 -20.01
C PHE A 155 -41.60 0.50 -19.66
N ALA A 156 -40.68 0.20 -20.59
CA ALA A 156 -39.26 0.45 -20.41
C ALA A 156 -38.97 1.96 -20.21
N HIS A 157 -39.62 2.82 -20.99
CA HIS A 157 -39.53 4.28 -20.81
C HIS A 157 -40.05 4.75 -19.46
N ALA A 158 -41.22 4.25 -19.05
CA ALA A 158 -41.78 4.59 -17.75
C ALA A 158 -40.87 4.11 -16.58
N GLN A 159 -40.20 2.94 -16.72
CA GLN A 159 -39.26 2.44 -15.76
C GLN A 159 -37.98 3.29 -15.70
N ALA A 160 -37.46 3.72 -16.85
CA ALA A 160 -36.30 4.62 -16.94
C ALA A 160 -36.59 6.00 -16.31
N ASP A 161 -37.81 6.52 -16.50
CA ASP A 161 -38.24 7.79 -15.92
C ASP A 161 -38.54 7.68 -14.41
N ALA A 162 -38.79 6.48 -13.90
CA ALA A 162 -39.07 6.21 -12.49
C ALA A 162 -37.84 6.17 -11.61
N VAL A 163 -36.65 6.37 -12.16
CA VAL A 163 -35.40 6.40 -11.38
C VAL A 163 -35.43 7.65 -10.46
N PRO A 164 -35.34 7.49 -9.13
CA PRO A 164 -35.33 8.62 -8.23
C PRO A 164 -34.12 9.49 -8.48
N GLN A 165 -34.36 10.82 -8.64
CA GLN A 165 -33.26 11.77 -8.67
C GLN A 165 -32.66 11.88 -7.28
N VAL A 166 -31.48 11.26 -7.10
CA VAL A 166 -30.70 11.41 -5.87
C VAL A 166 -30.07 12.81 -5.87
N LYS A 167 -30.65 13.71 -5.09
CA LYS A 167 -30.05 15.00 -4.82
C LYS A 167 -29.29 14.91 -3.51
N THR A 168 -27.98 14.85 -3.60
CA THR A 168 -27.10 14.89 -2.43
C THR A 168 -27.21 16.25 -1.77
N VAL A 169 -27.71 16.30 -0.52
CA VAL A 169 -27.79 17.51 0.31
C VAL A 169 -26.55 17.50 1.22
N GLY A 170 -25.42 17.93 0.69
CA GLY A 170 -24.11 17.96 1.31
C GLY A 170 -23.04 17.90 0.22
N GLU A 171 -21.83 18.28 0.52
CA GLU A 171 -20.71 17.94 -0.36
C GLU A 171 -20.66 16.41 -0.42
N ALA A 172 -20.99 15.86 -1.58
CA ALA A 172 -20.75 14.46 -1.83
C ALA A 172 -19.23 14.25 -1.78
N GLN A 173 -18.75 13.73 -0.67
CA GLN A 173 -17.53 12.96 -0.75
C GLN A 173 -17.92 11.75 -1.60
N ASP A 174 -17.51 11.75 -2.86
CA ASP A 174 -17.45 10.54 -3.66
C ASP A 174 -16.44 9.61 -2.95
N GLU A 175 -16.92 8.92 -1.93
CA GLU A 175 -16.19 7.83 -1.26
C GLU A 175 -16.16 6.59 -2.18
N THR A 176 -15.80 6.78 -3.45
CA THR A 176 -15.30 5.65 -4.21
C THR A 176 -13.93 5.34 -3.63
N PHE A 177 -13.86 4.24 -2.87
CA PHE A 177 -12.60 3.72 -2.35
C PHE A 177 -11.64 3.58 -3.54
N ASP A 178 -10.64 4.46 -3.61
CA ASP A 178 -9.63 4.40 -4.66
C ASP A 178 -8.60 3.33 -4.28
N ASP A 179 -8.87 2.09 -4.73
CA ASP A 179 -8.00 0.93 -4.52
C ASP A 179 -6.56 1.20 -4.98
N ALA A 180 -6.39 1.99 -6.03
CA ALA A 180 -5.07 2.32 -6.58
C ALA A 180 -4.35 3.33 -5.68
N ALA A 181 -5.02 4.39 -5.23
CA ALA A 181 -4.45 5.34 -4.27
C ALA A 181 -4.10 4.66 -2.95
N PHE A 182 -4.95 3.75 -2.46
CA PHE A 182 -4.68 2.93 -1.29
C PHE A 182 -3.46 2.03 -1.49
N GLY A 183 -3.37 1.34 -2.63
CA GLY A 183 -2.21 0.50 -2.97
C GLY A 183 -0.90 1.28 -2.95
N VAL A 184 -0.88 2.48 -3.56
CA VAL A 184 0.29 3.37 -3.54
C VAL A 184 0.62 3.84 -2.12
N ALA A 185 -0.39 4.24 -1.34
CA ALA A 185 -0.19 4.68 0.05
C ALA A 185 0.40 3.57 0.93
N ILE A 186 -0.12 2.33 0.83
CA ILE A 186 0.41 1.17 1.56
C ILE A 186 1.85 0.86 1.13
N ALA A 187 2.16 0.92 -0.16
CA ALA A 187 3.51 0.71 -0.65
C ALA A 187 4.47 1.79 -0.11
N MET A 188 4.05 3.07 -0.08
CA MET A 188 4.84 4.16 0.48
C MET A 188 5.14 3.98 1.97
N ILE A 189 4.12 3.68 2.79
CA ILE A 189 4.34 3.46 4.23
C ILE A 189 5.15 2.19 4.50
N SER A 190 5.08 1.18 3.63
CA SER A 190 5.90 -0.03 3.72
C SER A 190 7.37 0.27 3.45
N ILE A 191 7.69 1.12 2.46
CA ILE A 191 9.03 1.63 2.20
C ILE A 191 9.55 2.42 3.42
N LEU A 192 8.71 3.32 3.96
CA LEU A 192 9.03 4.10 5.15
C LEU A 192 9.33 3.19 6.35
N PHE A 193 8.45 2.22 6.62
CA PHE A 193 8.58 1.25 7.70
C PHE A 193 9.87 0.44 7.59
N GLY A 194 10.16 -0.13 6.40
CA GLY A 194 11.39 -0.86 6.14
C GLY A 194 12.64 0.00 6.33
N ALA A 195 12.62 1.25 5.85
CA ALA A 195 13.72 2.19 6.02
C ALA A 195 13.94 2.58 7.49
N LEU A 196 12.88 2.78 8.28
CA LEU A 196 12.97 3.08 9.70
C LEU A 196 13.52 1.90 10.52
N ILE A 197 13.04 0.68 10.26
CA ILE A 197 13.56 -0.54 10.90
C ILE A 197 15.03 -0.74 10.54
N GLY A 198 15.36 -0.69 9.25
CA GLY A 198 16.72 -0.91 8.76
C GLY A 198 17.71 0.10 9.36
N SER A 199 17.37 1.38 9.25
CA SER A 199 18.21 2.46 9.79
C SER A 199 18.32 2.42 11.31
N GLY A 200 17.22 2.15 12.02
CA GLY A 200 17.19 2.01 13.49
C GLY A 200 18.07 0.84 13.96
N SER A 201 17.95 -0.32 13.30
CA SER A 201 18.78 -1.49 13.58
C SER A 201 20.26 -1.25 13.31
N MET A 202 20.58 -0.54 12.20
CA MET A 202 21.97 -0.13 11.90
C MET A 202 22.55 0.78 12.97
N ILE A 203 21.75 1.72 13.51
CA ILE A 203 22.20 2.60 14.61
C ILE A 203 22.45 1.76 15.86
N ALA A 204 21.50 0.90 16.25
CA ALA A 204 21.63 0.07 17.43
C ALA A 204 22.86 -0.84 17.36
N MET A 205 23.02 -1.55 16.27
CA MET A 205 24.18 -2.44 16.03
C MET A 205 25.48 -1.66 16.06
N GLY A 206 25.55 -0.52 15.37
CA GLY A 206 26.76 0.28 15.33
C GLY A 206 27.11 0.93 16.68
N VAL A 207 26.14 1.24 17.54
CA VAL A 207 26.40 1.73 18.90
C VAL A 207 27.02 0.61 19.78
N VAL A 208 26.47 -0.60 19.70
CA VAL A 208 26.97 -1.72 20.50
C VAL A 208 28.33 -2.21 19.98
N GLU A 209 28.52 -2.26 18.66
CA GLU A 209 29.79 -2.62 18.04
C GLU A 209 30.94 -1.69 18.45
N GLU A 210 30.69 -0.38 18.46
CA GLU A 210 31.66 0.60 18.92
C GLU A 210 31.95 0.46 20.41
N LYS A 211 30.93 0.19 21.24
CA LYS A 211 31.09 -0.01 22.68
C LYS A 211 31.90 -1.26 23.02
N THR A 212 31.77 -2.33 22.23
CA THR A 212 32.52 -3.58 22.43
C THR A 212 33.96 -3.51 21.90
N SER A 213 34.25 -2.52 21.08
CA SER A 213 35.59 -2.35 20.52
C SER A 213 36.44 -1.40 21.38
N ARG A 214 37.75 -1.71 21.57
CA ARG A 214 38.71 -0.84 22.26
C ARG A 214 38.90 0.51 21.57
N VAL A 215 38.43 0.65 20.33
CA VAL A 215 38.49 1.88 19.53
C VAL A 215 37.65 2.99 20.17
N VAL A 216 36.58 2.63 20.86
CA VAL A 216 35.73 3.61 21.56
C VAL A 216 36.48 4.33 22.67
N GLU A 217 37.33 3.67 23.42
CA GLU A 217 38.12 4.30 24.48
C GLU A 217 39.04 5.39 23.93
N ILE A 218 39.68 5.13 22.78
CA ILE A 218 40.53 6.12 22.08
C ILE A 218 39.69 7.26 21.52
N LEU A 219 38.55 6.96 20.93
CA LEU A 219 37.67 7.99 20.37
C LEU A 219 37.10 8.89 21.45
N LEU A 220 36.64 8.33 22.58
CA LEU A 220 36.08 9.10 23.69
C LEU A 220 37.10 9.92 24.46
N ALA A 221 38.39 9.62 24.30
CA ALA A 221 39.45 10.50 24.81
C ALA A 221 39.58 11.82 24.00
N THR A 222 39.06 11.83 22.73
CA THR A 222 39.22 12.96 21.81
C THR A 222 37.93 13.67 21.43
N ILE A 223 36.78 12.95 21.48
CA ILE A 223 35.46 13.48 21.08
C ILE A 223 34.39 13.20 22.13
N ARG A 224 33.37 14.07 22.17
CA ARG A 224 32.25 13.88 23.10
C ARG A 224 31.33 12.75 22.61
N PRO A 225 30.79 11.90 23.53
CA PRO A 225 29.87 10.83 23.16
C PRO A 225 28.65 11.30 22.32
N SER A 226 28.10 12.48 22.66
CA SER A 226 26.98 13.08 21.92
C SER A 226 27.32 13.44 20.47
N GLN A 227 28.56 13.81 20.20
CA GLN A 227 29.03 14.10 18.81
C GLN A 227 29.19 12.82 18.00
N LEU A 228 29.59 11.72 18.63
CA LEU A 228 29.67 10.41 18.00
C LEU A 228 28.26 9.92 17.62
N LEU A 229 27.30 9.96 18.55
CA LEU A 229 25.91 9.63 18.26
C LEU A 229 25.29 10.50 17.15
N ALA A 230 25.49 11.82 17.23
CA ALA A 230 24.99 12.76 16.24
C ALA A 230 25.56 12.48 14.83
N GLY A 231 26.85 12.20 14.73
CA GLY A 231 27.49 11.85 13.46
C GLY A 231 26.96 10.53 12.89
N LYS A 232 26.71 9.53 13.75
CA LYS A 232 26.13 8.25 13.36
C LYS A 232 24.69 8.42 12.86
N VAL A 233 23.86 9.14 13.62
CA VAL A 233 22.48 9.47 13.22
C VAL A 233 22.45 10.20 11.87
N LEU A 234 23.28 11.21 11.69
CA LEU A 234 23.35 11.92 10.41
C LEU A 234 23.84 11.02 9.25
N GLY A 235 24.87 10.22 9.46
CA GLY A 235 25.43 9.36 8.41
C GLY A 235 24.48 8.26 7.97
N ILE A 236 23.84 7.58 8.92
CA ILE A 236 22.86 6.53 8.63
C ILE A 236 21.57 7.16 8.06
N GLY A 237 21.19 8.36 8.51
CA GLY A 237 20.05 9.10 7.97
C GLY A 237 20.19 9.45 6.49
N VAL A 238 21.39 9.86 6.06
CA VAL A 238 21.67 10.10 4.64
C VAL A 238 21.55 8.82 3.82
N TYR A 239 22.03 7.69 4.34
CA TYR A 239 21.84 6.38 3.69
C TYR A 239 20.37 5.99 3.62
N GLY A 240 19.61 6.11 4.71
CA GLY A 240 18.18 5.81 4.76
C GLY A 240 17.37 6.71 3.81
N LEU A 241 17.70 8.00 3.76
CA LEU A 241 17.08 8.93 2.81
C LEU A 241 17.35 8.52 1.36
N PHE A 242 18.59 8.15 1.05
CA PHE A 242 18.94 7.63 -0.27
C PHE A 242 18.14 6.37 -0.61
N GLN A 243 18.00 5.45 0.33
CA GLN A 243 17.17 4.24 0.16
C GLN A 243 15.71 4.59 -0.12
N VAL A 244 15.13 5.50 0.64
CA VAL A 244 13.73 5.96 0.47
C VAL A 244 13.56 6.64 -0.91
N LEU A 245 14.51 7.45 -1.33
CA LEU A 245 14.47 8.10 -2.66
C LEU A 245 14.53 7.08 -3.80
N VAL A 246 15.39 6.07 -3.70
CA VAL A 246 15.52 5.03 -4.73
C VAL A 246 14.25 4.17 -4.78
N LEU A 247 13.77 3.68 -3.64
CA LEU A 247 12.61 2.80 -3.59
C LEU A 247 11.31 3.56 -3.90
N GLY A 248 11.12 4.76 -3.34
CA GLY A 248 9.98 5.63 -3.63
C GLY A 248 9.95 6.07 -5.09
N GLY A 249 11.11 6.44 -5.64
CA GLY A 249 11.25 6.75 -7.07
C GLY A 249 10.96 5.55 -7.97
N SER A 250 11.39 4.36 -7.60
CA SER A 250 11.07 3.11 -8.32
C SER A 250 9.59 2.81 -8.29
N LEU A 251 8.92 2.99 -7.14
CA LEU A 251 7.47 2.84 -7.01
C LEU A 251 6.73 3.85 -7.89
N ALA A 252 7.16 5.11 -7.87
CA ALA A 252 6.56 6.18 -8.68
C ALA A 252 6.69 5.90 -10.19
N LEU A 253 7.86 5.40 -10.62
CA LEU A 253 8.09 5.00 -12.01
C LEU A 253 7.24 3.78 -12.38
N ALA A 254 7.12 2.81 -11.49
CA ALA A 254 6.28 1.64 -11.68
C ALA A 254 4.80 2.04 -11.84
N ALA A 255 4.26 2.85 -10.96
CA ALA A 255 2.89 3.35 -11.03
C ALA A 255 2.61 4.10 -12.35
N LYS A 256 3.57 4.91 -12.82
CA LYS A 256 3.45 5.62 -14.10
C LYS A 256 3.50 4.67 -15.31
N SER A 257 4.37 3.65 -15.29
CA SER A 257 4.56 2.73 -16.43
C SER A 257 3.39 1.77 -16.62
N LEU A 258 2.63 1.52 -15.57
CA LEU A 258 1.47 0.62 -15.59
C LEU A 258 0.18 1.26 -16.12
N GLY A 259 0.26 2.50 -16.64
CA GLY A 259 -0.93 3.20 -17.10
C GLY A 259 -1.93 3.53 -15.99
N MET A 260 -1.53 3.33 -14.71
CA MET A 260 -2.31 3.82 -13.56
C MET A 260 -2.48 5.35 -13.60
N GLY A 261 -1.82 6.04 -14.55
CA GLY A 261 -2.05 7.43 -14.90
C GLY A 261 -3.27 7.67 -15.80
N GLY A 262 -3.98 6.63 -16.25
CA GLY A 262 -5.28 6.72 -16.95
C GLY A 262 -6.48 6.63 -16.00
N LEU A 263 -6.29 6.06 -14.83
CA LEU A 263 -7.08 6.41 -13.64
C LEU A 263 -6.64 7.84 -13.32
N ASP A 264 -7.58 8.74 -13.18
CA ASP A 264 -7.36 10.14 -12.75
C ASP A 264 -6.69 10.10 -11.36
N LEU A 265 -5.43 9.58 -11.31
CA LEU A 265 -4.60 9.66 -10.15
C LEU A 265 -4.29 11.15 -9.98
N SER A 266 -5.21 11.85 -9.34
CA SER A 266 -5.03 13.18 -8.75
C SER A 266 -3.85 13.19 -7.77
N VAL A 267 -3.25 12.02 -7.48
CA VAL A 267 -2.04 11.88 -6.70
C VAL A 267 -0.87 12.46 -7.51
N ASN A 268 -0.58 13.70 -7.23
CA ASN A 268 0.62 14.34 -7.71
C ASN A 268 1.83 13.54 -7.16
N ILE A 269 2.45 12.70 -8.01
CA ILE A 269 3.62 11.86 -7.65
C ILE A 269 4.70 12.71 -6.95
N GLY A 270 4.84 13.97 -7.33
CA GLY A 270 5.78 14.90 -6.70
C GLY A 270 5.42 15.22 -5.25
N SER A 271 4.15 15.45 -4.93
CA SER A 271 3.69 15.70 -3.55
C SER A 271 3.82 14.46 -2.69
N ALA A 272 3.50 13.28 -3.24
CA ALA A 272 3.64 12.00 -2.55
C ALA A 272 5.10 11.71 -2.18
N LEU A 273 6.04 11.90 -3.12
CA LEU A 273 7.47 11.76 -2.83
C LEU A 273 7.97 12.80 -1.82
N ALA A 274 7.52 14.04 -1.92
CA ALA A 274 7.85 15.08 -0.96
C ALA A 274 7.33 14.74 0.45
N SER A 275 6.09 14.27 0.55
CA SER A 275 5.48 13.78 1.79
C SER A 275 6.30 12.62 2.38
N LEU A 276 6.65 11.62 1.56
CA LEU A 276 7.48 10.48 1.97
C LEU A 276 8.84 10.92 2.54
N ILE A 277 9.51 11.89 1.89
CA ILE A 277 10.80 12.43 2.36
C ILE A 277 10.64 13.14 3.70
N VAL A 278 9.65 14.01 3.82
CA VAL A 278 9.40 14.80 5.05
C VAL A 278 9.08 13.87 6.22
N TRP A 279 8.19 12.92 6.01
CA TRP A 279 7.80 11.97 7.06
C TRP A 279 8.89 10.95 7.38
N PHE A 280 9.72 10.57 6.39
CA PHE A 280 10.94 9.81 6.68
C PHE A 280 11.87 10.60 7.59
N LEU A 281 12.17 11.86 7.30
CA LEU A 281 13.09 12.67 8.11
C LEU A 281 12.58 12.83 9.55
N MET A 282 11.29 13.08 9.74
CA MET A 282 10.67 13.20 11.07
C MET A 282 10.68 11.86 11.81
N GLY A 283 10.14 10.81 11.21
CA GLY A 283 10.12 9.47 11.81
C GLY A 283 11.51 8.93 12.07
N TYR A 284 12.42 9.07 11.09
CA TYR A 284 13.81 8.66 11.25
C TYR A 284 14.47 9.34 12.45
N THR A 285 14.33 10.65 12.58
CA THR A 285 14.97 11.38 13.69
C THR A 285 14.45 10.88 15.04
N ILE A 286 13.14 10.68 15.17
CA ILE A 286 12.52 10.17 16.40
C ILE A 286 13.03 8.76 16.73
N PHE A 287 12.92 7.83 15.78
CA PHE A 287 13.31 6.44 16.03
C PHE A 287 14.82 6.24 16.12
N ALA A 288 15.62 6.98 15.35
CA ALA A 288 17.09 6.95 15.43
C ALA A 288 17.60 7.32 16.82
N LEU A 289 17.00 8.34 17.43
CA LEU A 289 17.34 8.76 18.80
C LEU A 289 16.94 7.70 19.84
N LEU A 290 15.79 7.06 19.65
CA LEU A 290 15.36 5.96 20.52
C LEU A 290 16.29 4.75 20.38
N PHE A 291 16.52 4.28 19.16
CA PHE A 291 17.40 3.13 18.91
C PHE A 291 18.83 3.39 19.41
N GLY A 292 19.38 4.58 19.14
CA GLY A 292 20.72 4.94 19.60
C GLY A 292 20.85 5.07 21.11
N GLY A 293 19.85 5.66 21.75
CA GLY A 293 19.80 5.80 23.21
C GLY A 293 19.66 4.46 23.91
N PHE A 294 18.71 3.64 23.48
CA PHE A 294 18.46 2.33 24.11
C PHE A 294 19.60 1.33 23.84
N ALA A 295 20.20 1.34 22.66
CA ALA A 295 21.33 0.47 22.34
C ALA A 295 22.55 0.74 23.24
N ALA A 296 22.76 1.97 23.71
CA ALA A 296 23.83 2.29 24.63
C ALA A 296 23.72 1.61 26.01
N LEU A 297 22.51 1.14 26.39
CA LEU A 297 22.27 0.44 27.65
C LEU A 297 22.82 -1.01 27.64
N VAL A 298 23.12 -1.56 26.46
CA VAL A 298 23.58 -2.92 26.27
C VAL A 298 25.10 -2.95 26.06
N SER A 299 25.77 -3.98 26.57
CA SER A 299 27.21 -4.12 26.49
C SER A 299 27.68 -5.31 25.61
N ARG A 300 26.75 -6.13 25.10
CA ARG A 300 27.05 -7.30 24.25
C ARG A 300 26.16 -7.31 23.02
N GLN A 301 26.70 -7.78 21.90
CA GLN A 301 25.92 -7.86 20.66
C GLN A 301 24.74 -8.86 20.76
N GLU A 302 24.92 -9.94 21.49
CA GLU A 302 23.88 -10.95 21.77
C GLU A 302 22.65 -10.38 22.51
N ASP A 303 22.84 -9.31 23.28
CA ASP A 303 21.76 -8.66 24.04
C ASP A 303 21.00 -7.58 23.26
N ILE A 304 21.41 -7.23 22.04
CA ILE A 304 20.81 -6.14 21.25
C ILE A 304 19.29 -6.36 21.09
N GLY A 305 18.87 -7.60 20.85
CA GLY A 305 17.45 -7.95 20.72
C GLY A 305 16.60 -7.49 21.91
N SER A 306 17.16 -7.51 23.12
CA SER A 306 16.44 -7.14 24.33
C SER A 306 16.02 -5.66 24.41
N VAL A 307 16.67 -4.79 23.64
CA VAL A 307 16.38 -3.35 23.59
C VAL A 307 15.77 -2.94 22.24
N THR A 308 16.09 -3.65 21.17
CA THR A 308 15.53 -3.33 19.85
C THR A 308 14.13 -3.92 19.64
N THR A 309 13.83 -5.11 20.18
CA THR A 309 12.50 -5.72 20.05
C THR A 309 11.36 -4.84 20.55
N PRO A 310 11.43 -4.19 21.76
CA PRO A 310 10.39 -3.26 22.18
C PRO A 310 10.22 -2.07 21.24
N LEU A 311 11.32 -1.57 20.65
CA LEU A 311 11.27 -0.46 19.69
C LEU A 311 10.70 -0.88 18.35
N LEU A 312 10.90 -2.14 17.94
CA LEU A 312 10.24 -2.71 16.77
C LEU A 312 8.73 -2.77 16.98
N PHE A 313 8.26 -3.24 18.14
CA PHE A 313 6.82 -3.18 18.45
C PHE A 313 6.28 -1.77 18.43
N LEU A 314 7.05 -0.78 18.91
CA LEU A 314 6.68 0.64 18.85
C LEU A 314 6.57 1.16 17.41
N LEU A 315 7.25 0.54 16.42
CA LEU A 315 7.09 0.81 14.99
C LEU A 315 5.93 0.02 14.37
N PHE A 316 5.74 -1.24 14.77
CA PHE A 316 4.66 -2.08 14.26
C PHE A 316 3.27 -1.54 14.60
N ILE A 317 3.09 -1.04 15.83
CA ILE A 317 1.79 -0.52 16.28
C ILE A 317 1.28 0.58 15.34
N PRO A 318 1.97 1.71 15.10
CA PRO A 318 1.47 2.75 14.21
C PRO A 318 1.33 2.28 12.76
N PHE A 319 2.22 1.42 12.26
CA PHE A 319 2.13 0.86 10.92
C PHE A 319 0.83 0.07 10.72
N TYR A 320 0.57 -0.92 11.57
CA TYR A 320 -0.65 -1.72 11.45
C TYR A 320 -1.92 -0.93 11.80
N THR A 321 -1.84 -0.03 12.77
CA THR A 321 -2.96 0.87 13.09
C THR A 321 -3.34 1.70 11.87
N THR A 322 -2.36 2.24 11.15
CA THR A 322 -2.60 2.97 9.89
C THR A 322 -3.26 2.08 8.86
N MET A 323 -2.71 0.88 8.63
CA MET A 323 -3.19 -0.04 7.61
C MET A 323 -4.65 -0.48 7.83
N PHE A 324 -5.08 -0.61 9.09
CA PHE A 324 -6.42 -1.09 9.41
C PHE A 324 -7.44 0.02 9.73
N LEU A 325 -7.03 1.13 10.34
CA LEU A 325 -7.96 2.18 10.73
C LEU A 325 -8.24 3.20 9.63
N VAL A 326 -7.18 3.68 8.96
CA VAL A 326 -7.34 4.79 8.00
C VAL A 326 -8.25 4.43 6.81
N PRO A 327 -8.13 3.23 6.19
CA PRO A 327 -8.99 2.88 5.05
C PRO A 327 -10.47 2.74 5.42
N ASN A 328 -10.77 2.37 6.68
CA ASN A 328 -12.16 2.18 7.10
C ASN A 328 -12.89 3.51 7.39
N ASP A 329 -12.19 4.48 7.98
CA ASP A 329 -12.75 5.79 8.30
C ASP A 329 -11.59 6.79 8.50
N PRO A 330 -11.08 7.39 7.40
CA PRO A 330 -9.92 8.28 7.43
C PRO A 330 -10.19 9.58 8.18
N ASP A 331 -11.46 9.96 8.36
CA ASP A 331 -11.91 11.20 9.00
C ASP A 331 -12.38 11.02 10.44
N SER A 332 -12.38 9.79 10.95
CA SER A 332 -12.78 9.54 12.34
C SER A 332 -11.95 10.35 13.33
N THR A 333 -12.59 10.79 14.40
CA THR A 333 -11.92 11.54 15.48
C THR A 333 -10.72 10.79 16.03
N LEU A 334 -10.79 9.45 16.11
CA LEU A 334 -9.68 8.62 16.56
C LEU A 334 -8.48 8.71 15.62
N VAL A 335 -8.70 8.58 14.32
CA VAL A 335 -7.65 8.66 13.29
C VAL A 335 -7.06 10.07 13.27
N ARG A 336 -7.88 11.12 13.34
CA ARG A 336 -7.43 12.52 13.42
C ARG A 336 -6.50 12.76 14.61
N VAL A 337 -6.88 12.29 15.81
CA VAL A 337 -6.07 12.45 17.02
C VAL A 337 -4.78 11.63 16.95
N LEU A 338 -4.86 10.36 16.55
CA LEU A 338 -3.68 9.50 16.44
C LEU A 338 -2.67 10.03 15.43
N SER A 339 -3.13 10.56 14.30
CA SER A 339 -2.27 11.11 13.25
C SER A 339 -1.46 12.34 13.70
N GLN A 340 -1.86 13.03 14.80
CA GLN A 340 -1.07 14.12 15.39
C GLN A 340 0.05 13.64 16.34
N ILE A 341 0.02 12.36 16.75
CA ILE A 341 1.03 11.83 17.68
C ILE A 341 2.32 11.52 16.91
N PRO A 342 3.50 12.04 17.35
CA PRO A 342 4.76 11.94 16.59
C PRO A 342 5.21 10.53 16.17
N ILE A 343 4.78 9.49 16.90
CA ILE A 343 5.09 8.10 16.58
C ILE A 343 4.17 7.58 15.49
N PHE A 344 2.91 8.02 15.42
CA PHE A 344 1.92 7.62 14.43
C PHE A 344 1.94 8.49 13.18
N ALA A 345 2.20 9.78 13.33
CA ALA A 345 2.15 10.77 12.26
C ALA A 345 2.92 10.35 10.98
N PRO A 346 4.14 9.80 11.04
CA PRO A 346 4.88 9.41 9.83
C PRO A 346 4.18 8.35 8.99
N PHE A 347 3.31 7.55 9.59
CA PHE A 347 2.56 6.51 8.89
C PHE A 347 1.16 6.98 8.51
N MET A 348 0.43 7.62 9.43
CA MET A 348 -0.97 8.00 9.21
C MET A 348 -1.15 9.19 8.28
N MET A 349 -0.28 10.21 8.37
CA MET A 349 -0.42 11.41 7.57
C MET A 349 -0.29 11.18 6.06
N PRO A 350 0.71 10.43 5.55
CA PRO A 350 0.81 10.14 4.12
C PRO A 350 -0.40 9.38 3.57
N VAL A 351 -0.98 8.47 4.36
CA VAL A 351 -2.14 7.67 3.93
C VAL A 351 -3.39 8.53 3.93
N ARG A 352 -3.64 9.32 4.98
CA ARG A 352 -4.78 10.26 5.02
C ARG A 352 -4.70 11.31 3.89
N ASP A 353 -3.47 11.76 3.56
CA ASP A 353 -3.25 12.66 2.44
C ASP A 353 -3.65 12.01 1.10
N ALA A 354 -3.30 10.74 0.90
CA ALA A 354 -3.67 9.99 -0.29
C ALA A 354 -5.19 9.78 -0.43
N PHE A 355 -5.93 9.73 0.70
CA PHE A 355 -7.40 9.69 0.71
C PHE A 355 -8.06 11.07 0.62
N GLY A 356 -7.29 12.17 0.52
CA GLY A 356 -7.84 13.51 0.54
C GLY A 356 -8.50 13.92 1.87
N ALA A 357 -8.25 13.16 2.95
CA ALA A 357 -8.90 13.29 4.26
C ALA A 357 -8.16 14.25 5.20
N LEU A 358 -7.28 15.12 4.68
CA LEU A 358 -6.52 16.06 5.49
C LEU A 358 -7.09 17.48 5.39
N GLU A 359 -7.44 18.02 6.54
CA GLU A 359 -7.66 19.46 6.68
C GLU A 359 -6.32 20.22 6.52
N PRO A 360 -6.31 21.42 5.89
CA PRO A 360 -5.07 22.15 5.61
C PRO A 360 -4.16 22.45 6.82
N TRP A 361 -4.71 22.46 8.02
CA TRP A 361 -3.99 22.72 9.27
C TRP A 361 -3.39 21.47 9.92
N GLU A 362 -3.89 20.26 9.59
CA GLU A 362 -3.51 19.02 10.28
C GLU A 362 -2.06 18.62 10.00
N MET A 363 -1.63 18.66 8.74
CA MET A 363 -0.25 18.33 8.38
C MET A 363 0.78 19.31 8.99
N PRO A 364 0.62 20.64 8.90
CA PRO A 364 1.50 21.59 9.59
C PRO A 364 1.55 21.39 11.11
N LEU A 365 0.40 21.10 11.74
CA LEU A 365 0.33 20.85 13.17
C LEU A 365 1.10 19.58 13.57
N ALA A 366 0.89 18.47 12.86
CA ALA A 366 1.62 17.22 13.12
C ALA A 366 3.14 17.40 12.97
N LEU A 367 3.57 18.11 11.94
CA LEU A 367 5.00 18.44 11.73
C LEU A 367 5.53 19.32 12.87
N ALA A 368 4.77 20.30 13.35
CA ALA A 368 5.16 21.15 14.47
C ALA A 368 5.29 20.33 15.78
N ILE A 369 4.34 19.44 16.06
CA ILE A 369 4.37 18.56 17.25
C ILE A 369 5.55 17.60 17.15
N ALA A 370 5.78 16.97 15.99
CA ALA A 370 6.92 16.09 15.77
C ALA A 370 8.24 16.84 15.95
N ALA A 371 8.38 18.02 15.36
CA ALA A 371 9.56 18.87 15.52
C ALA A 371 9.80 19.32 16.97
N ALA A 372 8.74 19.65 17.69
CA ALA A 372 8.81 20.01 19.11
C ALA A 372 9.23 18.84 20.00
N THR A 373 8.92 17.60 19.61
CA THR A 373 9.30 16.39 20.35
C THR A 373 10.80 16.07 20.21
N ILE A 374 11.42 16.40 19.07
CA ILE A 374 12.82 16.07 18.76
C ILE A 374 13.80 16.63 19.80
N PRO A 375 13.78 17.89 20.24
CA PRO A 375 14.70 18.40 21.25
C PRO A 375 14.65 17.61 22.57
N GLY A 376 13.45 17.21 23.00
CA GLY A 376 13.28 16.37 24.20
C GLY A 376 13.93 14.99 24.02
N LEU A 377 13.74 14.36 22.86
CA LEU A 377 14.36 13.09 22.53
C LEU A 377 15.88 13.19 22.37
N VAL A 378 16.39 14.27 21.78
CA VAL A 378 17.84 14.54 21.69
C VAL A 378 18.46 14.64 23.08
N TRP A 379 17.81 15.39 23.99
CA TRP A 379 18.28 15.48 25.38
C TRP A 379 18.27 14.12 26.08
N LEU A 380 17.18 13.37 25.95
CA LEU A 380 17.03 12.03 26.53
C LEU A 380 18.08 11.06 25.98
N ALA A 381 18.17 10.95 24.66
CA ALA A 381 19.11 10.06 23.98
C ALA A 381 20.56 10.39 24.31
N ALA A 382 20.92 11.68 24.30
CA ALA A 382 22.27 12.12 24.66
C ALA A 382 22.62 11.76 26.10
N ARG A 383 21.70 11.94 27.05
CA ARG A 383 21.89 11.61 28.46
C ARG A 383 22.07 10.11 28.67
N VAL A 384 21.19 9.30 28.07
CA VAL A 384 21.27 7.83 28.14
C VAL A 384 22.54 7.32 27.48
N TYR A 385 22.87 7.85 26.29
CA TYR A 385 24.05 7.46 25.54
C TYR A 385 25.35 7.78 26.28
N GLN A 386 25.51 9.00 26.83
CA GLN A 386 26.71 9.40 27.58
C GLN A 386 27.01 8.47 28.77
N ARG A 387 25.99 8.01 29.45
CA ARG A 387 26.16 7.12 30.62
C ARG A 387 26.29 5.66 30.21
N GLY A 388 25.46 5.26 29.23
CA GLY A 388 25.43 3.90 28.77
C GLY A 388 26.74 3.48 28.09
N VAL A 389 27.32 4.35 27.25
CA VAL A 389 28.55 4.01 26.49
C VAL A 389 29.78 3.84 27.38
N LEU A 390 29.82 4.54 28.53
CA LEU A 390 30.91 4.45 29.52
C LEU A 390 30.72 3.31 30.50
N HIS A 391 29.58 2.64 30.52
CA HIS A 391 29.30 1.55 31.43
C HIS A 391 29.87 0.24 30.88
N THR A 392 30.84 -0.34 31.58
CA THR A 392 31.56 -1.58 31.21
C THR A 392 30.97 -2.84 31.85
N GLY A 393 29.91 -2.73 32.63
CA GLY A 393 29.24 -3.84 33.30
C GLY A 393 28.18 -4.54 32.41
N GLY A 394 27.29 -5.29 33.06
CA GLY A 394 26.12 -5.88 32.41
C GLY A 394 25.12 -4.84 31.92
N ARG A 395 23.91 -5.27 31.49
CA ARG A 395 22.85 -4.39 31.01
C ARG A 395 22.49 -3.32 32.06
N MET A 396 22.59 -2.05 31.68
CA MET A 396 22.17 -0.92 32.53
C MET A 396 20.65 -0.74 32.41
N LYS A 397 20.00 -0.49 33.57
CA LYS A 397 18.57 -0.13 33.58
C LYS A 397 18.38 1.32 33.12
N LEU A 398 17.30 1.61 32.40
CA LEU A 398 16.98 2.97 31.97
C LEU A 398 16.86 3.94 33.13
N SER A 399 16.28 3.49 34.27
CA SER A 399 16.17 4.31 35.51
C SER A 399 17.53 4.70 36.07
N GLU A 400 18.56 3.85 35.96
CA GLU A 400 19.92 4.15 36.39
C GLU A 400 20.59 5.17 35.45
N ALA A 401 20.36 5.04 34.15
CA ALA A 401 20.84 5.98 33.15
C ALA A 401 20.24 7.39 33.33
N LEU A 402 19.05 7.51 33.86
CA LEU A 402 18.36 8.79 34.08
C LEU A 402 18.57 9.44 35.45
N ARG A 403 18.93 8.68 36.51
CA ARG A 403 19.17 9.22 37.84
C ARG A 403 20.27 10.29 37.80
N SER A 404 19.97 11.47 38.35
CA SER A 404 21.00 12.49 38.63
C SER A 404 21.87 12.02 39.80
N ARG A 405 23.17 11.98 39.60
CA ARG A 405 24.10 12.17 40.73
C ARG A 405 24.30 13.64 40.91
#